data_9dfc3cba1a7c17fc89ffa7ada66a8556
#
_entry.id   9dfc3cba1a7c17fc89ffa7ada66a8556
#
_cell.length_a   1.000
_cell.length_b   1.000
_cell.length_c   1.000
_cell.angle_alpha   90.00
_cell.angle_beta   90.00
_cell.angle_gamma   90.00
#
_symmetry.space_group_name_H-M   'P 1'
#
loop_
_entity.id
_entity.type
_entity.pdbx_description
1 polymer ?
#
loop_
_entity_poly.entity_id
_entity_poly.type
_entity_poly.pdbx_seq_one_letter_code
_entity_poly.pdbx_strand_id
1 'polypeptide(L)'
;MPTPTLLDLYQSASKHSQYQVLPASLEKLLPGDQITVKSRHETARLAYIASKVSVCGLRVADVGGNTGFFSFELLDRGATRVDYYEGNKPHHDFVRAAAHQLGLNDRLHTFNRYVTFTHDELAGVDCTLLLNVLHHLGDDFGDAQLNKDAAKQNILACLAALSRQTGTLVFQLGFNWKGDRHQPLFTHGTKAELIDFVTQGTAADWTIESIGVAEKSGDAITFHELNRINLERSDALGEFLNRPLFIMHSKHV
;
A
#
# COMPACT_ATOMS: atom_id res chain seq x y z
N MET A 1 -21.55 17.03 21.79
CA MET A 1 -20.78 15.84 22.16
C MET A 1 -19.30 16.24 22.23
N PRO A 2 -18.50 15.71 23.16
CA PRO A 2 -17.08 16.00 23.17
C PRO A 2 -16.42 15.51 21.86
N THR A 3 -15.42 16.22 21.41
CA THR A 3 -14.63 15.80 20.24
C THR A 3 -13.90 14.50 20.58
N PRO A 4 -13.93 13.47 19.72
CA PRO A 4 -13.25 12.20 19.98
C PRO A 4 -11.74 12.43 20.13
N THR A 5 -11.13 11.73 21.06
CA THR A 5 -9.67 11.73 21.24
C THR A 5 -9.00 10.96 20.11
N LEU A 6 -7.68 11.11 19.95
CA LEU A 6 -6.92 10.34 18.97
C LEU A 6 -7.02 8.83 19.22
N LEU A 7 -7.04 8.42 20.50
CA LEU A 7 -7.24 7.04 20.90
C LEU A 7 -8.63 6.51 20.51
N ASP A 8 -9.69 7.30 20.73
CA ASP A 8 -11.04 6.92 20.32
C ASP A 8 -11.13 6.70 18.81
N LEU A 9 -10.48 7.55 18.02
CA LEU A 9 -10.41 7.42 16.56
C LEU A 9 -9.64 6.16 16.15
N TYR A 10 -8.50 5.87 16.78
CA TYR A 10 -7.72 4.67 16.50
C TYR A 10 -8.49 3.39 16.83
N GLN A 11 -9.22 3.39 17.95
CA GLN A 11 -10.00 2.25 18.43
C GLN A 11 -11.34 2.08 17.67
N SER A 12 -11.72 3.04 16.83
CA SER A 12 -12.93 2.96 16.04
C SER A 12 -12.92 1.70 15.18
N ALA A 13 -13.95 0.85 15.36
CA ALA A 13 -14.04 -0.40 14.61
C ALA A 13 -14.17 -0.18 13.11
N SER A 14 -13.33 -0.84 12.32
CA SER A 14 -13.42 -0.87 10.87
C SER A 14 -12.94 -2.22 10.33
N LYS A 15 -13.24 -2.50 9.06
CA LYS A 15 -12.88 -3.76 8.37
C LYS A 15 -11.38 -4.08 8.45
N HIS A 16 -10.53 -3.05 8.45
CA HIS A 16 -9.07 -3.17 8.39
C HIS A 16 -8.35 -2.50 9.56
N SER A 17 -9.03 -2.37 10.71
CA SER A 17 -8.43 -1.77 11.91
C SER A 17 -7.27 -2.58 12.46
N GLN A 18 -6.30 -1.90 13.04
CA GLN A 18 -5.16 -2.48 13.76
C GLN A 18 -4.19 -3.28 12.88
N TYR A 19 -4.22 -3.10 11.55
CA TYR A 19 -3.37 -3.86 10.60
C TYR A 19 -2.01 -3.22 10.34
N GLN A 20 -1.74 -2.05 10.87
CA GLN A 20 -0.44 -1.39 10.74
C GLN A 20 0.16 -1.11 12.12
N VAL A 21 1.47 -1.21 12.23
CA VAL A 21 2.20 -0.64 13.38
C VAL A 21 2.07 0.88 13.35
N LEU A 22 2.22 1.51 14.48
CA LEU A 22 2.29 2.97 14.53
C LEU A 22 3.69 3.43 14.12
N PRO A 23 3.80 4.51 13.34
CA PRO A 23 5.07 5.16 13.11
C PRO A 23 5.57 5.80 14.41
N ALA A 24 6.88 5.96 14.56
CA ALA A 24 7.52 6.47 15.78
C ALA A 24 6.99 7.85 16.21
N SER A 25 6.57 8.68 15.26
CA SER A 25 5.94 9.98 15.53
C SER A 25 4.61 9.86 16.25
N LEU A 26 3.82 8.81 15.97
CA LEU A 26 2.50 8.57 16.60
C LEU A 26 2.59 7.80 17.91
N GLU A 27 3.61 6.98 18.13
CA GLU A 27 3.81 6.26 19.41
C GLU A 27 3.87 7.22 20.60
N LYS A 28 4.33 8.45 20.38
CA LYS A 28 4.40 9.49 21.41
C LYS A 28 3.04 10.12 21.77
N LEU A 29 2.06 9.98 20.90
CA LEU A 29 0.72 10.57 21.05
C LEU A 29 -0.30 9.58 21.61
N LEU A 30 0.00 8.29 21.58
CA LEU A 30 -0.91 7.22 21.96
C LEU A 30 -0.30 6.36 23.07
N PRO A 31 -1.07 6.00 24.11
CA PRO A 31 -0.58 5.11 25.17
C PRO A 31 -0.42 3.69 24.61
N GLY A 32 0.82 3.20 24.58
CA GLY A 32 1.17 1.91 23.96
C GLY A 32 0.49 0.69 24.60
N ASP A 33 0.13 0.77 25.87
CA ASP A 33 -0.59 -0.26 26.61
C ASP A 33 -2.08 -0.39 26.21
N GLN A 34 -2.62 0.62 25.52
CA GLN A 34 -4.01 0.65 25.04
C GLN A 34 -4.15 0.36 23.56
N ILE A 35 -3.05 0.00 22.90
CA ILE A 35 -3.00 -0.23 21.46
C ILE A 35 -2.74 -1.70 21.17
N THR A 36 -3.61 -2.29 20.35
CA THR A 36 -3.39 -3.64 19.79
C THR A 36 -3.02 -3.50 18.32
N VAL A 37 -1.90 -4.10 17.92
CA VAL A 37 -1.42 -4.09 16.54
C VAL A 37 -1.30 -5.51 16.01
N LYS A 38 -1.84 -5.75 14.83
CA LYS A 38 -1.66 -6.97 14.04
C LYS A 38 -0.77 -6.64 12.85
N SER A 39 0.52 -6.40 13.12
CA SER A 39 1.49 -5.97 12.10
C SER A 39 1.41 -6.82 10.82
N ARG A 40 1.52 -6.14 9.70
CA ARG A 40 1.72 -6.72 8.37
C ARG A 40 3.17 -6.52 7.89
N HIS A 41 4.09 -6.45 8.86
CA HIS A 41 5.53 -6.26 8.62
C HIS A 41 5.84 -4.98 7.83
N GLU A 42 5.16 -3.89 8.18
CA GLU A 42 5.29 -2.57 7.54
C GLU A 42 6.73 -2.08 7.57
N THR A 43 7.40 -2.23 8.71
CA THR A 43 8.80 -1.82 8.89
C THR A 43 9.74 -2.55 7.92
N ALA A 44 9.55 -3.86 7.74
CA ALA A 44 10.37 -4.64 6.80
C ALA A 44 10.12 -4.23 5.34
N ARG A 45 8.84 -3.97 4.97
CA ARG A 45 8.50 -3.45 3.65
C ARG A 45 9.10 -2.07 3.41
N LEU A 46 8.98 -1.19 4.40
CA LEU A 46 9.53 0.16 4.33
C LEU A 46 11.06 0.15 4.20
N ALA A 47 11.75 -0.74 4.93
CA ALA A 47 13.20 -0.89 4.82
C ALA A 47 13.62 -1.26 3.38
N TYR A 48 12.91 -2.20 2.76
CA TYR A 48 13.15 -2.56 1.36
C TYR A 48 12.84 -1.40 0.42
N ILE A 49 11.68 -0.75 0.55
CA ILE A 49 11.30 0.42 -0.26
C ILE A 49 12.37 1.50 -0.16
N ALA A 50 12.78 1.87 1.05
CA ALA A 50 13.78 2.91 1.28
C ALA A 50 15.18 2.56 0.74
N SER A 51 15.49 1.25 0.57
CA SER A 51 16.73 0.82 -0.07
C SER A 51 16.73 1.01 -1.59
N LYS A 52 15.55 1.20 -2.19
CA LYS A 52 15.35 1.31 -3.64
C LYS A 52 14.90 2.71 -4.07
N VAL A 53 14.07 3.35 -3.28
CA VAL A 53 13.47 4.64 -3.61
C VAL A 53 13.86 5.67 -2.55
N SER A 54 14.60 6.70 -2.96
CA SER A 54 14.81 7.89 -2.14
C SER A 54 13.61 8.82 -2.29
N VAL A 55 12.87 9.03 -1.20
CA VAL A 55 11.69 9.93 -1.22
C VAL A 55 12.03 11.35 -0.79
N CYS A 56 13.29 11.62 -0.44
CA CYS A 56 13.73 12.96 -0.03
C CYS A 56 13.50 13.97 -1.15
N GLY A 57 12.80 15.03 -0.85
CA GLY A 57 12.45 16.08 -1.82
C GLY A 57 11.22 15.76 -2.70
N LEU A 58 10.68 14.55 -2.65
CA LEU A 58 9.58 14.12 -3.51
C LEU A 58 8.20 14.46 -2.94
N ARG A 59 7.24 14.61 -3.85
CA ARG A 59 5.81 14.54 -3.56
C ARG A 59 5.34 13.11 -3.75
N VAL A 60 4.77 12.51 -2.71
CA VAL A 60 4.37 11.11 -2.68
C VAL A 60 2.87 10.97 -2.53
N ALA A 61 2.24 10.00 -3.23
CA ALA A 61 0.88 9.57 -2.94
C ALA A 61 0.91 8.23 -2.19
N ASP A 62 0.13 8.13 -1.10
CA ASP A 62 -0.12 6.89 -0.36
C ASP A 62 -1.58 6.51 -0.55
N VAL A 63 -1.84 5.56 -1.44
CA VAL A 63 -3.19 5.15 -1.84
C VAL A 63 -3.64 3.92 -1.04
N GLY A 64 -4.73 4.07 -0.28
CA GLY A 64 -5.18 3.08 0.69
C GLY A 64 -4.27 3.04 1.91
N GLY A 65 -3.87 4.21 2.41
CA GLY A 65 -2.83 4.36 3.43
C GLY A 65 -3.20 3.82 4.82
N ASN A 66 -4.45 3.34 5.03
CA ASN A 66 -4.94 2.78 6.30
C ASN A 66 -4.69 3.74 7.48
N THR A 67 -4.02 3.32 8.56
CA THR A 67 -3.69 4.17 9.71
C THR A 67 -2.44 5.05 9.50
N GLY A 68 -1.95 5.16 8.27
CA GLY A 68 -0.98 6.16 7.85
C GLY A 68 0.49 5.82 8.12
N PHE A 69 0.83 4.57 8.44
CA PHE A 69 2.21 4.20 8.72
C PHE A 69 3.19 4.71 7.65
N PHE A 70 2.95 4.38 6.38
CA PHE A 70 3.84 4.83 5.31
C PHE A 70 3.82 6.34 5.15
N SER A 71 2.65 6.98 5.22
CA SER A 71 2.53 8.44 5.08
C SER A 71 3.41 9.20 6.05
N PHE A 72 3.37 8.88 7.34
CA PHE A 72 4.20 9.54 8.36
C PHE A 72 5.69 9.19 8.20
N GLU A 73 6.00 7.92 7.97
CA GLU A 73 7.38 7.47 7.79
C GLU A 73 8.06 8.07 6.56
N LEU A 74 7.32 8.33 5.48
CA LEU A 74 7.85 8.99 4.28
C LEU A 74 8.12 10.47 4.53
N LEU A 75 7.26 11.16 5.30
CA LEU A 75 7.52 12.54 5.74
C LEU A 75 8.76 12.63 6.61
N ASP A 76 8.96 11.69 7.53
CA ASP A 76 10.15 11.63 8.39
C ASP A 76 11.43 11.35 7.57
N ARG A 77 11.30 10.71 6.40
CA ARG A 77 12.39 10.48 5.42
C ARG A 77 12.59 11.59 4.42
N GLY A 78 11.94 12.74 4.63
CA GLY A 78 12.17 13.94 3.86
C GLY A 78 11.31 14.12 2.62
N ALA A 79 10.23 13.35 2.45
CA ALA A 79 9.22 13.69 1.46
C ALA A 79 8.72 15.11 1.71
N THR A 80 8.63 15.93 0.66
CA THR A 80 8.17 17.32 0.80
C THR A 80 6.69 17.38 1.12
N ARG A 81 5.94 16.45 0.55
CA ARG A 81 4.49 16.32 0.74
C ARG A 81 4.06 14.87 0.55
N VAL A 82 3.10 14.44 1.35
CA VAL A 82 2.38 13.20 1.14
C VAL A 82 0.90 13.50 0.93
N ASP A 83 0.33 12.99 -0.17
CA ASP A 83 -1.08 12.98 -0.48
C ASP A 83 -1.64 11.62 -0.07
N TYR A 84 -2.30 11.56 1.09
CA TYR A 84 -2.87 10.35 1.66
C TYR A 84 -4.32 10.17 1.22
N TYR A 85 -4.63 9.04 0.61
CA TYR A 85 -5.96 8.66 0.15
C TYR A 85 -6.47 7.44 0.92
N GLU A 86 -7.64 7.57 1.54
CA GLU A 86 -8.26 6.49 2.31
C GLU A 86 -9.79 6.59 2.25
N GLY A 87 -10.43 5.54 1.72
CA GLY A 87 -11.90 5.48 1.62
C GLY A 87 -12.58 5.20 2.96
N ASN A 88 -11.90 4.49 3.87
CA ASN A 88 -12.41 4.20 5.19
C ASN A 88 -12.37 5.45 6.09
N LYS A 89 -13.54 6.00 6.39
CA LYS A 89 -13.65 7.25 7.15
C LYS A 89 -12.99 7.21 8.54
N PRO A 90 -13.15 6.17 9.38
CA PRO A 90 -12.43 6.06 10.65
C PRO A 90 -10.91 6.18 10.51
N HIS A 91 -10.29 5.50 9.54
CA HIS A 91 -8.84 5.61 9.31
C HIS A 91 -8.45 7.01 8.85
N HIS A 92 -9.19 7.57 7.89
CA HIS A 92 -8.96 8.93 7.43
C HIS A 92 -9.06 9.95 8.59
N ASP A 93 -10.09 9.88 9.42
CA ASP A 93 -10.27 10.83 10.52
C ASP A 93 -9.16 10.70 11.56
N PHE A 94 -8.68 9.48 11.83
CA PHE A 94 -7.52 9.23 12.67
C PHE A 94 -6.26 9.89 12.11
N VAL A 95 -5.91 9.63 10.85
CA VAL A 95 -4.70 10.20 10.23
C VAL A 95 -4.77 11.71 10.15
N ARG A 96 -5.93 12.28 9.82
CA ARG A 96 -6.14 13.73 9.80
C ARG A 96 -5.95 14.36 11.18
N ALA A 97 -6.51 13.75 12.22
CA ALA A 97 -6.36 14.24 13.60
C ALA A 97 -4.90 14.14 14.09
N ALA A 98 -4.21 13.03 13.76
CA ALA A 98 -2.80 12.84 14.06
C ALA A 98 -1.91 13.87 13.35
N ALA A 99 -2.14 14.11 12.06
CA ALA A 99 -1.43 15.13 11.28
C ALA A 99 -1.59 16.52 11.89
N HIS A 100 -2.81 16.86 12.31
CA HIS A 100 -3.09 18.12 13.00
C HIS A 100 -2.30 18.25 14.31
N GLN A 101 -2.30 17.21 15.16
CA GLN A 101 -1.58 17.22 16.45
C GLN A 101 -0.06 17.31 16.26
N LEU A 102 0.47 16.76 15.17
CA LEU A 102 1.89 16.82 14.83
C LEU A 102 2.29 18.09 14.05
N GLY A 103 1.34 18.96 13.73
CA GLY A 103 1.61 20.17 12.92
C GLY A 103 2.01 19.87 11.48
N LEU A 104 1.51 18.78 10.91
CA LEU A 104 1.87 18.30 9.56
C LEU A 104 0.87 18.65 8.47
N ASN A 105 -0.15 19.48 8.75
CA ASN A 105 -1.24 19.78 7.80
C ASN A 105 -0.76 20.34 6.44
N ASP A 106 0.36 21.07 6.43
CA ASP A 106 0.93 21.64 5.20
C ASP A 106 1.72 20.60 4.37
N ARG A 107 2.03 19.45 4.96
CA ARG A 107 2.83 18.39 4.32
C ARG A 107 2.09 17.07 4.16
N LEU A 108 1.10 16.77 5.00
CA LEU A 108 0.23 15.60 4.91
C LEU A 108 -1.17 16.04 4.53
N HIS A 109 -1.49 15.92 3.25
CA HIS A 109 -2.82 16.22 2.73
C HIS A 109 -3.68 14.95 2.74
N THR A 110 -4.81 14.99 3.43
CA THR A 110 -5.66 13.81 3.61
C THR A 110 -6.94 13.91 2.79
N PHE A 111 -7.26 12.84 2.06
CA PHE A 111 -8.44 12.73 1.19
C PHE A 111 -9.27 11.50 1.60
N ASN A 112 -10.50 11.73 2.12
CA ASN A 112 -11.42 10.64 2.44
C ASN A 112 -12.17 10.20 1.19
N ARG A 113 -11.50 9.48 0.32
CA ARG A 113 -12.08 8.90 -0.90
C ARG A 113 -11.22 7.76 -1.43
N TYR A 114 -11.82 6.91 -2.22
CA TYR A 114 -11.10 5.97 -3.07
C TYR A 114 -10.56 6.69 -4.30
N VAL A 115 -9.36 6.30 -4.74
CA VAL A 115 -8.80 6.71 -6.03
C VAL A 115 -9.45 5.86 -7.12
N THR A 116 -9.97 6.49 -8.16
CA THR A 116 -10.68 5.79 -9.24
C THR A 116 -9.77 5.43 -10.42
N PHE A 117 -8.58 6.00 -10.47
CA PHE A 117 -7.57 5.82 -11.53
C PHE A 117 -8.05 6.24 -12.94
N THR A 118 -9.17 6.97 -13.04
CA THR A 118 -9.80 7.33 -14.32
C THR A 118 -9.41 8.70 -14.85
N HIS A 119 -8.84 9.56 -14.01
CA HIS A 119 -8.45 10.94 -14.32
C HIS A 119 -7.11 11.26 -13.68
N ASP A 120 -6.59 12.47 -13.91
CA ASP A 120 -5.32 12.96 -13.38
C ASP A 120 -5.37 13.25 -11.87
N GLU A 121 -5.91 12.29 -11.10
CA GLU A 121 -6.10 12.42 -9.65
C GLU A 121 -4.77 12.49 -8.89
N LEU A 122 -3.71 11.92 -9.47
CA LEU A 122 -2.36 11.87 -8.91
C LEU A 122 -1.36 12.67 -9.76
N ALA A 123 -1.84 13.60 -10.59
CA ALA A 123 -0.96 14.41 -11.43
C ALA A 123 0.05 15.22 -10.60
N GLY A 124 1.31 15.19 -11.03
CA GLY A 124 2.41 15.88 -10.36
C GLY A 124 2.88 15.21 -9.07
N VAL A 125 2.55 13.92 -8.87
CA VAL A 125 3.12 13.07 -7.83
C VAL A 125 4.35 12.36 -8.41
N ASP A 126 5.48 12.44 -7.72
CA ASP A 126 6.73 11.82 -8.17
C ASP A 126 6.73 10.30 -7.93
N CYS A 127 6.16 9.87 -6.79
CA CYS A 127 6.13 8.48 -6.37
C CYS A 127 4.76 8.13 -5.80
N THR A 128 4.21 6.99 -6.19
CA THR A 128 2.95 6.46 -5.64
C THR A 128 3.20 5.14 -4.92
N LEU A 129 2.71 5.02 -3.68
CA LEU A 129 2.56 3.75 -2.99
C LEU A 129 1.14 3.22 -3.23
N LEU A 130 1.04 1.99 -3.74
CA LEU A 130 -0.22 1.28 -4.01
C LEU A 130 -0.11 -0.14 -3.49
N LEU A 131 -0.23 -0.26 -2.17
CA LEU A 131 0.08 -1.48 -1.44
C LEU A 131 -1.19 -2.23 -1.03
N ASN A 132 -1.46 -3.34 -1.69
CA ASN A 132 -2.58 -4.23 -1.35
C ASN A 132 -3.98 -3.59 -1.52
N VAL A 133 -4.16 -2.76 -2.53
CA VAL A 133 -5.42 -2.06 -2.83
C VAL A 133 -6.18 -2.70 -3.99
N LEU A 134 -5.54 -2.91 -5.15
CA LEU A 134 -6.25 -3.23 -6.39
C LEU A 134 -7.00 -4.58 -6.38
N HIS A 135 -6.62 -5.52 -5.53
CA HIS A 135 -7.37 -6.78 -5.41
C HIS A 135 -8.72 -6.62 -4.68
N HIS A 136 -9.01 -5.46 -4.07
CA HIS A 136 -10.30 -5.10 -3.51
C HIS A 136 -11.25 -4.43 -4.52
N LEU A 137 -10.84 -4.31 -5.78
CA LEU A 137 -11.69 -3.79 -6.85
C LEU A 137 -12.99 -4.62 -6.96
N GLY A 138 -14.13 -3.93 -6.95
CA GLY A 138 -15.45 -4.55 -6.95
C GLY A 138 -15.97 -4.97 -5.56
N ASP A 139 -15.25 -4.66 -4.48
CA ASP A 139 -15.67 -4.81 -3.07
C ASP A 139 -15.64 -3.43 -2.37
N ASP A 140 -14.46 -2.95 -2.06
CA ASP A 140 -14.31 -1.65 -1.37
C ASP A 140 -14.50 -0.47 -2.34
N PHE A 141 -14.20 -0.62 -3.64
CA PHE A 141 -14.34 0.40 -4.68
C PHE A 141 -14.54 -0.23 -6.07
N GLY A 142 -14.95 0.62 -7.04
CA GLY A 142 -15.18 0.21 -8.42
C GLY A 142 -16.52 -0.49 -8.62
N ASP A 143 -16.67 -1.22 -9.76
CA ASP A 143 -17.92 -1.87 -10.13
C ASP A 143 -18.07 -3.23 -9.40
N ALA A 144 -19.10 -3.34 -8.58
CA ALA A 144 -19.42 -4.56 -7.82
C ALA A 144 -19.85 -5.74 -8.70
N GLN A 145 -20.24 -5.49 -9.96
CA GLN A 145 -20.72 -6.51 -10.91
C GLN A 145 -19.58 -7.18 -11.70
N LEU A 146 -18.33 -6.76 -11.48
CA LEU A 146 -17.18 -7.37 -12.14
C LEU A 146 -17.10 -8.87 -11.84
N ASN A 147 -16.76 -9.63 -12.87
CA ASN A 147 -16.22 -10.97 -12.69
C ASN A 147 -14.69 -10.91 -12.52
N LYS A 148 -14.10 -12.04 -12.18
CA LYS A 148 -12.67 -12.13 -11.86
C LYS A 148 -11.76 -11.75 -13.05
N ASP A 149 -12.11 -12.13 -14.27
CA ASP A 149 -11.30 -11.81 -15.45
C ASP A 149 -11.37 -10.32 -15.79
N ALA A 150 -12.57 -9.73 -15.70
CA ALA A 150 -12.74 -8.29 -15.84
C ALA A 150 -12.00 -7.52 -14.72
N ALA A 151 -11.98 -8.04 -13.49
CA ALA A 151 -11.22 -7.45 -12.39
C ALA A 151 -9.71 -7.46 -12.69
N LYS A 152 -9.14 -8.55 -13.23
CA LYS A 152 -7.73 -8.60 -13.67
C LYS A 152 -7.42 -7.58 -14.76
N GLN A 153 -8.32 -7.45 -15.77
CA GLN A 153 -8.15 -6.44 -16.81
C GLN A 153 -8.20 -5.02 -16.25
N ASN A 154 -9.13 -4.75 -15.32
CA ASN A 154 -9.22 -3.44 -14.68
C ASN A 154 -8.03 -3.12 -13.78
N ILE A 155 -7.44 -4.11 -13.08
CA ILE A 155 -6.17 -3.94 -12.37
C ILE A 155 -5.09 -3.43 -13.31
N LEU A 156 -4.91 -4.07 -14.48
CA LEU A 156 -3.93 -3.64 -15.48
C LEU A 156 -4.26 -2.25 -16.06
N ALA A 157 -5.54 -1.96 -16.30
CA ALA A 157 -5.97 -0.63 -16.77
C ALA A 157 -5.66 0.47 -15.73
N CYS A 158 -5.87 0.21 -14.43
CA CYS A 158 -5.48 1.13 -13.36
C CYS A 158 -3.97 1.38 -13.35
N LEU A 159 -3.15 0.32 -13.50
CA LEU A 159 -1.70 0.46 -13.56
C LEU A 159 -1.25 1.24 -14.81
N ALA A 160 -1.87 1.00 -15.96
CA ALA A 160 -1.60 1.77 -17.18
C ALA A 160 -1.98 3.25 -17.05
N ALA A 161 -3.11 3.56 -16.39
CA ALA A 161 -3.50 4.94 -16.13
C ALA A 161 -2.54 5.65 -15.18
N LEU A 162 -2.04 4.95 -14.15
CA LEU A 162 -1.06 5.48 -13.20
C LEU A 162 0.27 5.83 -13.85
N SER A 163 0.70 5.10 -14.88
CA SER A 163 1.99 5.36 -15.54
C SER A 163 2.09 6.73 -16.21
N ARG A 164 0.95 7.38 -16.43
CA ARG A 164 0.87 8.75 -16.99
C ARG A 164 0.80 9.83 -15.93
N GLN A 165 0.75 9.45 -14.66
CA GLN A 165 0.52 10.38 -13.53
C GLN A 165 1.67 10.42 -12.53
N THR A 166 2.47 9.36 -12.45
CA THR A 166 3.55 9.23 -11.46
C THR A 166 4.78 8.55 -12.06
N GLY A 167 5.96 9.07 -11.74
CA GLY A 167 7.23 8.55 -12.27
C GLY A 167 7.64 7.21 -11.66
N THR A 168 7.36 7.03 -10.36
CA THR A 168 7.71 5.80 -9.63
C THR A 168 6.46 5.21 -8.98
N LEU A 169 6.31 3.89 -9.08
CA LEU A 169 5.24 3.15 -8.42
C LEU A 169 5.83 2.05 -7.53
N VAL A 170 5.47 2.08 -6.26
CA VAL A 170 5.70 0.99 -5.31
C VAL A 170 4.40 0.19 -5.20
N PHE A 171 4.42 -1.04 -5.71
CA PHE A 171 3.20 -1.82 -5.93
C PHE A 171 3.23 -3.16 -5.22
N GLN A 172 2.09 -3.55 -4.64
CA GLN A 172 1.87 -4.88 -4.09
C GLN A 172 0.43 -5.32 -4.32
N LEU A 173 0.24 -6.55 -4.82
CA LEU A 173 -1.08 -7.14 -5.12
C LEU A 173 -1.32 -8.39 -4.28
N GLY A 174 -2.56 -8.58 -3.82
CA GLY A 174 -3.00 -9.82 -3.17
C GLY A 174 -3.29 -10.94 -4.17
N PHE A 175 -3.18 -12.19 -3.72
CA PHE A 175 -3.50 -13.38 -4.54
C PHE A 175 -5.00 -13.62 -4.70
N ASN A 176 -5.82 -13.04 -3.81
CA ASN A 176 -7.24 -13.32 -3.72
C ASN A 176 -8.05 -12.06 -4.02
N TRP A 177 -8.98 -12.16 -4.98
CA TRP A 177 -9.90 -11.10 -5.31
C TRP A 177 -10.84 -10.80 -4.15
N LYS A 178 -11.10 -9.50 -3.90
CA LYS A 178 -11.90 -8.99 -2.77
C LYS A 178 -11.35 -9.42 -1.39
N GLY A 179 -10.10 -9.87 -1.35
CA GLY A 179 -9.52 -10.46 -0.13
C GLY A 179 -10.14 -11.81 0.29
N ASP A 180 -10.98 -12.39 -0.57
CA ASP A 180 -11.66 -13.66 -0.32
C ASP A 180 -10.79 -14.83 -0.80
N ARG A 181 -10.37 -15.71 0.13
CA ARG A 181 -9.57 -16.90 -0.18
C ARG A 181 -10.26 -17.89 -1.14
N HIS A 182 -11.58 -17.79 -1.30
CA HIS A 182 -12.36 -18.61 -2.23
C HIS A 182 -12.43 -17.99 -3.63
N GLN A 183 -11.86 -16.82 -3.83
CA GLN A 183 -11.80 -16.09 -5.09
C GLN A 183 -10.34 -15.85 -5.54
N PRO A 184 -9.54 -16.92 -5.79
CA PRO A 184 -8.14 -16.73 -6.19
C PRO A 184 -8.06 -16.05 -7.56
N LEU A 185 -7.16 -15.05 -7.68
CA LEU A 185 -6.88 -14.38 -8.95
C LEU A 185 -6.05 -15.26 -9.90
N PHE A 186 -5.28 -16.20 -9.35
CA PHE A 186 -4.35 -17.04 -10.09
C PHE A 186 -4.68 -18.51 -9.86
N THR A 187 -4.43 -19.35 -10.86
CA THR A 187 -4.82 -20.76 -10.87
C THR A 187 -4.14 -21.58 -9.77
N HIS A 188 -2.84 -21.35 -9.58
CA HIS A 188 -2.04 -22.06 -8.59
C HIS A 188 -1.67 -21.20 -7.39
N GLY A 189 -1.95 -19.88 -7.44
CA GLY A 189 -1.65 -18.92 -6.38
C GLY A 189 -0.14 -18.80 -6.09
N THR A 190 0.70 -18.98 -7.11
CA THR A 190 2.15 -18.90 -6.98
C THR A 190 2.66 -17.47 -7.14
N LYS A 191 3.85 -17.18 -6.57
CA LYS A 191 4.52 -15.89 -6.81
C LYS A 191 4.82 -15.70 -8.30
N ALA A 192 5.23 -16.77 -9.01
CA ALA A 192 5.53 -16.73 -10.43
C ALA A 192 4.32 -16.25 -11.24
N GLU A 193 3.12 -16.81 -11.02
CA GLU A 193 1.91 -16.36 -11.73
C GLU A 193 1.60 -14.88 -11.51
N LEU A 194 1.75 -14.39 -10.26
CA LEU A 194 1.52 -12.98 -9.96
C LEU A 194 2.59 -12.10 -10.60
N ILE A 195 3.85 -12.50 -10.53
CA ILE A 195 4.98 -11.76 -11.13
C ILE A 195 4.81 -11.71 -12.65
N ASP A 196 4.49 -12.83 -13.29
CA ASP A 196 4.26 -12.90 -14.74
C ASP A 196 3.07 -12.02 -15.16
N PHE A 197 1.98 -12.05 -14.39
CA PHE A 197 0.80 -11.20 -14.63
C PHE A 197 1.15 -9.71 -14.61
N VAL A 198 1.88 -9.26 -13.58
CA VAL A 198 2.28 -7.85 -13.47
C VAL A 198 3.29 -7.52 -14.57
N THR A 199 4.33 -8.33 -14.74
CA THR A 199 5.42 -8.05 -15.69
C THR A 199 4.92 -7.98 -17.13
N GLN A 200 4.12 -8.95 -17.55
CA GLN A 200 3.60 -8.99 -18.92
C GLN A 200 2.51 -7.94 -19.13
N GLY A 201 1.61 -7.80 -18.13
CA GLY A 201 0.46 -6.91 -18.26
C GLY A 201 0.82 -5.42 -18.19
N THR A 202 1.98 -5.07 -17.63
CA THR A 202 2.43 -3.67 -17.52
C THR A 202 3.61 -3.33 -18.42
N ALA A 203 4.10 -4.26 -19.22
CA ALA A 203 5.33 -4.11 -20.03
C ALA A 203 5.31 -2.92 -20.99
N ALA A 204 4.13 -2.49 -21.47
CA ALA A 204 4.01 -1.32 -22.33
C ALA A 204 4.25 0.00 -21.60
N ASP A 205 3.88 0.07 -20.31
CA ASP A 205 3.75 1.31 -19.56
C ASP A 205 4.83 1.47 -18.48
N TRP A 206 5.36 0.35 -17.95
CA TRP A 206 6.27 0.33 -16.82
C TRP A 206 7.54 -0.46 -17.09
N THR A 207 8.64 -0.01 -16.50
CA THR A 207 9.88 -0.79 -16.32
C THR A 207 9.93 -1.25 -14.86
N ILE A 208 10.01 -2.56 -14.62
CA ILE A 208 10.21 -3.10 -13.28
C ILE A 208 11.71 -3.03 -12.96
N GLU A 209 12.07 -2.21 -11.97
CA GLU A 209 13.46 -2.09 -11.51
C GLU A 209 13.84 -3.23 -10.57
N SER A 210 12.96 -3.53 -9.61
CA SER A 210 13.22 -4.56 -8.61
C SER A 210 11.93 -5.20 -8.10
N ILE A 211 12.06 -6.44 -7.62
CA ILE A 211 10.98 -7.20 -7.00
C ILE A 211 11.47 -7.72 -5.65
N GLY A 212 10.86 -7.22 -4.58
CA GLY A 212 11.13 -7.63 -3.22
C GLY A 212 10.25 -8.81 -2.80
N VAL A 213 10.86 -9.81 -2.20
CA VAL A 213 10.18 -11.00 -1.67
C VAL A 213 10.55 -11.17 -0.20
N ALA A 214 9.54 -11.43 0.64
CA ALA A 214 9.77 -11.65 2.06
C ALA A 214 10.47 -13.00 2.31
N GLU A 215 11.46 -12.97 3.17
CA GLU A 215 12.13 -14.14 3.71
C GLU A 215 12.05 -14.13 5.24
N LYS A 216 11.99 -15.32 5.84
CA LYS A 216 11.94 -15.51 7.29
C LYS A 216 13.22 -16.15 7.78
N SER A 217 13.88 -15.51 8.75
CA SER A 217 15.03 -16.06 9.46
C SER A 217 14.77 -15.99 10.96
N GLY A 218 14.53 -17.12 11.60
CA GLY A 218 14.00 -17.16 12.96
C GLY A 218 12.64 -16.46 13.03
N ASP A 219 12.51 -15.43 13.85
CA ASP A 219 11.28 -14.60 13.95
C ASP A 219 11.34 -13.32 13.10
N ALA A 220 12.50 -13.04 12.50
CA ALA A 220 12.68 -11.86 11.68
C ALA A 220 12.14 -12.07 10.26
N ILE A 221 11.44 -11.05 9.76
CA ILE A 221 11.03 -10.94 8.35
C ILE A 221 11.82 -9.81 7.71
N THR A 222 12.45 -10.12 6.58
CA THR A 222 13.18 -9.18 5.73
C THR A 222 12.73 -9.34 4.28
N PHE A 223 12.81 -8.27 3.48
CA PHE A 223 12.57 -8.34 2.04
C PHE A 223 13.91 -8.34 1.30
N HIS A 224 14.06 -9.26 0.37
CA HIS A 224 15.24 -9.44 -0.47
C HIS A 224 14.86 -9.40 -1.94
N GLU A 225 15.84 -9.13 -2.80
CA GLU A 225 15.64 -9.23 -4.24
C GLU A 225 15.16 -10.62 -4.64
N LEU A 226 14.21 -10.64 -5.60
CA LEU A 226 13.75 -11.87 -6.22
C LEU A 226 14.92 -12.68 -6.78
N ASN A 227 14.95 -13.96 -6.45
CA ASN A 227 15.90 -14.93 -6.99
C ASN A 227 15.21 -16.29 -7.17
N ARG A 228 15.94 -17.28 -7.72
CA ARG A 228 15.37 -18.60 -7.99
C ARG A 228 14.92 -19.34 -6.73
N ILE A 229 15.53 -19.07 -5.58
CA ILE A 229 15.24 -19.76 -4.32
C ILE A 229 13.99 -19.16 -3.67
N ASN A 230 13.92 -17.83 -3.56
CA ASN A 230 12.81 -17.15 -2.89
C ASN A 230 11.56 -16.93 -3.77
N LEU A 231 11.64 -17.29 -5.07
CA LEU A 231 10.47 -17.33 -5.97
C LEU A 231 9.43 -18.36 -5.48
N GLU A 232 9.88 -19.45 -4.88
CA GLU A 232 8.97 -20.48 -4.38
C GLU A 232 8.06 -19.92 -3.27
N ARG A 233 6.78 -20.31 -3.33
CA ARG A 233 5.82 -19.97 -2.28
C ARG A 233 6.18 -20.71 -1.00
N SER A 234 6.22 -20.00 0.11
CA SER A 234 6.39 -20.59 1.44
C SER A 234 5.10 -20.44 2.25
N ASP A 235 4.41 -21.55 2.51
CA ASP A 235 3.18 -21.52 3.30
C ASP A 235 3.41 -21.09 4.75
N ALA A 236 4.63 -21.28 5.27
CA ALA A 236 5.04 -20.81 6.60
C ALA A 236 4.99 -19.27 6.73
N LEU A 237 5.07 -18.54 5.61
CA LEU A 237 4.94 -17.07 5.57
C LEU A 237 3.47 -16.62 5.54
N GLY A 238 2.53 -17.51 5.28
CA GLY A 238 1.14 -17.15 5.02
C GLY A 238 0.97 -16.39 3.69
N GLU A 239 -0.28 -16.07 3.34
CA GLU A 239 -0.61 -15.46 2.05
C GLU A 239 -0.02 -14.06 1.90
N PHE A 240 -0.09 -13.25 2.96
CA PHE A 240 0.32 -11.84 2.90
C PHE A 240 1.81 -11.64 2.62
N LEU A 241 2.68 -12.39 3.31
CA LEU A 241 4.14 -12.27 3.11
C LEU A 241 4.63 -12.94 1.83
N ASN A 242 3.81 -13.76 1.18
CA ASN A 242 4.13 -14.30 -0.14
C ASN A 242 3.87 -13.28 -1.28
N ARG A 243 3.26 -12.12 -1.01
CA ARG A 243 3.00 -11.09 -2.02
C ARG A 243 4.28 -10.38 -2.41
N PRO A 244 4.73 -10.44 -3.68
CA PRO A 244 5.89 -9.68 -4.14
C PRO A 244 5.62 -8.17 -4.05
N LEU A 245 6.67 -7.41 -3.79
CA LEU A 245 6.67 -5.95 -3.77
C LEU A 245 7.47 -5.45 -4.96
N PHE A 246 6.83 -4.70 -5.84
CA PHE A 246 7.42 -4.20 -7.07
C PHE A 246 7.85 -2.75 -6.92
N ILE A 247 9.03 -2.42 -7.42
CA ILE A 247 9.47 -1.05 -7.69
C ILE A 247 9.48 -0.86 -9.21
N MET A 248 8.68 0.09 -9.68
CA MET A 248 8.41 0.27 -11.10
C MET A 248 8.61 1.73 -11.51
N HIS A 249 9.19 1.94 -12.67
CA HIS A 249 9.37 3.28 -13.27
C HIS A 249 8.49 3.44 -14.51
N SER A 250 7.82 4.57 -14.57
CA SER A 250 7.00 4.91 -15.74
C SER A 250 7.86 5.07 -17.00
N LYS A 251 7.28 4.70 -18.14
CA LYS A 251 7.84 4.96 -19.47
C LYS A 251 7.26 6.23 -20.10
N HIS A 252 6.39 6.96 -19.40
CA HIS A 252 5.62 8.08 -19.94
C HIS A 252 5.92 9.42 -19.25
N VAL A 253 6.41 9.41 -18.02
CA VAL A 253 6.74 10.60 -17.21
C VAL A 253 8.10 10.46 -16.54
#